data_65bbd2fa3b1bdc817c20a67ed6775c9c
#
_entry.id   65bbd2fa3b1bdc817c20a67ed6775c9c
#
_cell.length_a   1.000
_cell.length_b   1.000
_cell.length_c   1.000
_cell.angle_alpha   90.00
_cell.angle_beta   90.00
_cell.angle_gamma   90.00
#
_symmetry.space_group_name_H-M   'P 1'
#
loop_
_entity.id
_entity.type
_entity.pdbx_description
1 polymer ?
#
loop_
_entity_poly.entity_id
_entity_poly.type
_entity_poly.pdbx_seq_one_letter_code
_entity_poly.pdbx_strand_id
1 'polypeptide(L)'
;MAFPADRPGSSSSSEADASSRAVVSARRSTSRTQDIDRHVGARIRERRIMLGLTQQQLADLIGVTYQQAHKYERGINRVSAGRLFEVAQVLGVPVSYFFDGLEQGSERGISPRERMCLELARNFAQIPNERHQEALSQLARALASD
;
A
#
# COMPACT_ATOMS: atom_id res chain seq x y z
N MET A 1 -31.83 56.33 -16.67
CA MET A 1 -31.34 55.12 -17.33
C MET A 1 -30.51 54.36 -16.31
N ALA A 2 -31.03 53.26 -15.78
CA ALA A 2 -30.28 52.40 -14.87
C ALA A 2 -29.68 51.26 -15.68
N PHE A 3 -28.34 51.10 -15.60
CA PHE A 3 -27.67 49.93 -16.12
C PHE A 3 -27.76 48.79 -15.13
N PRO A 4 -28.14 47.57 -15.54
CA PRO A 4 -28.09 46.45 -14.64
C PRO A 4 -26.66 46.17 -14.28
N ALA A 5 -26.38 46.09 -12.99
CA ALA A 5 -25.12 45.68 -12.50
C ALA A 5 -24.89 44.20 -12.87
N ASP A 6 -23.86 43.98 -13.64
CA ASP A 6 -23.38 42.64 -13.94
C ASP A 6 -22.82 42.03 -12.66
N ARG A 7 -23.41 40.93 -12.15
CA ARG A 7 -22.87 40.18 -11.04
C ARG A 7 -21.91 39.15 -11.60
N PRO A 8 -20.63 39.24 -11.32
CA PRO A 8 -19.74 38.13 -11.64
C PRO A 8 -20.15 36.91 -10.79
N GLY A 9 -20.38 35.81 -11.47
CA GLY A 9 -20.86 34.60 -10.87
C GLY A 9 -19.89 34.01 -9.84
N SER A 10 -20.45 33.51 -8.76
CA SER A 10 -19.76 32.88 -7.65
C SER A 10 -19.24 31.49 -8.04
N SER A 11 -18.09 31.43 -8.72
CA SER A 11 -17.42 30.17 -9.04
C SER A 11 -16.28 29.78 -8.08
N SER A 12 -16.00 30.62 -7.07
CA SER A 12 -14.84 30.44 -6.20
C SER A 12 -15.02 29.49 -5.02
N SER A 13 -16.26 29.15 -4.63
CA SER A 13 -16.52 28.33 -3.44
C SER A 13 -16.31 26.84 -3.66
N SER A 14 -16.53 26.32 -4.87
CA SER A 14 -16.37 24.89 -5.16
C SER A 14 -14.89 24.45 -5.30
N GLU A 15 -14.05 25.31 -5.82
CA GLU A 15 -12.62 25.02 -5.97
C GLU A 15 -11.89 25.03 -4.62
N ALA A 16 -12.23 25.93 -3.73
CA ALA A 16 -11.68 25.98 -2.38
C ALA A 16 -12.05 24.75 -1.56
N ASP A 17 -13.26 24.22 -1.70
CA ASP A 17 -13.71 23.02 -0.99
C ASP A 17 -13.00 21.76 -1.50
N ALA A 18 -12.86 21.61 -2.82
CA ALA A 18 -12.14 20.49 -3.43
C ALA A 18 -10.65 20.51 -3.02
N SER A 19 -10.01 21.66 -2.99
CA SER A 19 -8.62 21.81 -2.55
C SER A 19 -8.46 21.47 -1.08
N SER A 20 -9.38 21.89 -0.21
CA SER A 20 -9.38 21.56 1.22
C SER A 20 -9.52 20.06 1.46
N ARG A 21 -10.41 19.36 0.73
CA ARG A 21 -10.58 17.91 0.82
C ARG A 21 -9.34 17.16 0.36
N ALA A 22 -8.68 17.60 -0.71
CA ALA A 22 -7.45 17.01 -1.21
C ALA A 22 -6.31 17.15 -0.19
N VAL A 23 -6.17 18.29 0.47
CA VAL A 23 -5.16 18.52 1.52
C VAL A 23 -5.41 17.63 2.73
N VAL A 24 -6.66 17.50 3.20
CA VAL A 24 -7.02 16.63 4.31
C VAL A 24 -6.75 15.16 3.97
N SER A 25 -7.10 14.72 2.76
CA SER A 25 -6.82 13.36 2.28
C SER A 25 -5.31 13.08 2.22
N ALA A 26 -4.52 14.03 1.71
CA ALA A 26 -3.06 13.92 1.66
C ALA A 26 -2.43 13.82 3.05
N ARG A 27 -2.90 14.60 4.03
CA ARG A 27 -2.44 14.54 5.42
C ARG A 27 -2.73 13.19 6.07
N ARG A 28 -3.93 12.63 5.86
CA ARG A 28 -4.31 11.30 6.37
C ARG A 28 -3.43 10.22 5.76
N SER A 29 -3.16 10.28 4.45
CA SER A 29 -2.28 9.35 3.75
C SER A 29 -0.84 9.42 4.29
N THR A 30 -0.29 10.61 4.51
CA THR A 30 1.04 10.81 5.07
C THR A 30 1.14 10.24 6.49
N SER A 31 0.15 10.51 7.35
CA SER A 31 0.12 9.99 8.71
C SER A 31 0.08 8.46 8.74
N ARG A 32 -0.74 7.85 7.90
CA ARG A 32 -0.82 6.39 7.76
C ARG A 32 0.50 5.78 7.28
N THR A 33 1.15 6.43 6.32
CA THR A 33 2.45 5.98 5.82
C THR A 33 3.51 6.03 6.91
N GLN A 34 3.52 7.08 7.73
CA GLN A 34 4.42 7.19 8.87
C GLN A 34 4.17 6.10 9.91
N ASP A 35 2.92 5.76 10.18
CA ASP A 35 2.56 4.68 11.10
C ASP A 35 3.04 3.32 10.58
N ILE A 36 2.93 3.10 9.28
CA ILE A 36 3.47 1.88 8.63
C ILE A 36 4.99 1.84 8.76
N ASP A 37 5.67 2.95 8.49
CA ASP A 37 7.13 3.03 8.61
C ASP A 37 7.61 2.75 10.04
N ARG A 38 6.89 3.24 11.05
CA ARG A 38 7.18 2.95 12.47
C ARG A 38 6.96 1.48 12.80
N HIS A 39 5.88 0.90 12.30
CA HIS A 39 5.58 -0.51 12.52
C HIS A 39 6.67 -1.41 11.91
N VAL A 40 7.04 -1.15 10.66
CA VAL A 40 8.11 -1.89 9.97
C VAL A 40 9.43 -1.74 10.74
N GLY A 41 9.77 -0.54 11.15
CA GLY A 41 10.98 -0.28 11.94
C GLY A 41 10.99 -1.05 13.26
N ALA A 42 9.86 -1.08 13.98
CA ALA A 42 9.72 -1.83 15.22
C ALA A 42 9.88 -3.34 14.99
N ARG A 43 9.39 -3.88 13.90
CA ARG A 43 9.53 -5.29 13.55
C ARG A 43 10.98 -5.63 13.18
N ILE A 44 11.68 -4.74 12.50
CA ILE A 44 13.12 -4.89 12.23
C ILE A 44 13.89 -4.97 13.53
N ARG A 45 13.64 -4.04 14.45
CA ARG A 45 14.27 -4.03 15.77
C ARG A 45 13.99 -5.29 16.56
N GLU A 46 12.75 -5.71 16.62
CA GLU A 46 12.32 -6.92 17.33
C GLU A 46 13.11 -8.15 16.85
N ARG A 47 13.15 -8.36 15.54
CA ARG A 47 13.87 -9.50 14.97
C ARG A 47 15.38 -9.42 15.20
N ARG A 48 15.93 -8.23 15.07
CA ARG A 48 17.36 -7.97 15.36
C ARG A 48 17.71 -8.40 16.79
N ILE A 49 16.90 -7.97 17.75
CA ILE A 49 17.10 -8.30 19.18
C ILE A 49 16.96 -9.79 19.40
N MET A 50 15.97 -10.43 18.80
CA MET A 50 15.78 -11.89 18.90
C MET A 50 17.00 -12.67 18.40
N LEU A 51 17.69 -12.16 17.39
CA LEU A 51 18.91 -12.77 16.86
C LEU A 51 20.18 -12.39 17.62
N GLY A 52 20.07 -11.54 18.63
CA GLY A 52 21.22 -11.08 19.41
C GLY A 52 22.13 -10.10 18.69
N LEU A 53 21.65 -9.44 17.65
CA LEU A 53 22.43 -8.48 16.88
C LEU A 53 22.34 -7.08 17.48
N THR A 54 23.48 -6.36 17.48
CA THR A 54 23.47 -4.92 17.77
C THR A 54 23.04 -4.13 16.53
N GLN A 55 22.65 -2.86 16.74
CA GLN A 55 22.35 -1.98 15.59
C GLN A 55 23.54 -1.80 14.67
N GLN A 56 24.76 -1.74 15.21
CA GLN A 56 25.98 -1.65 14.40
C GLN A 56 26.19 -2.90 13.56
N GLN A 57 25.95 -4.07 14.14
CA GLN A 57 26.06 -5.33 13.39
C GLN A 57 25.04 -5.40 12.26
N LEU A 58 23.81 -5.00 12.52
CA LEU A 58 22.78 -4.92 11.47
C LEU A 58 23.20 -3.93 10.39
N ALA A 59 23.65 -2.75 10.77
CA ALA A 59 24.10 -1.72 9.83
C ALA A 59 25.22 -2.25 8.90
N ASP A 60 26.19 -2.93 9.48
CA ASP A 60 27.30 -3.52 8.72
C ASP A 60 26.80 -4.59 7.73
N LEU A 61 25.85 -5.43 8.15
CA LEU A 61 25.31 -6.49 7.32
C LEU A 61 24.49 -5.98 6.14
N ILE A 62 23.78 -4.87 6.29
CA ILE A 62 22.97 -4.28 5.22
C ILE A 62 23.65 -3.13 4.48
N GLY A 63 24.88 -2.80 4.86
CA GLY A 63 25.70 -1.79 4.17
C GLY A 63 25.25 -0.36 4.38
N VAL A 64 24.72 -0.02 5.56
CA VAL A 64 24.32 1.33 5.94
C VAL A 64 25.10 1.81 7.18
N THR A 65 25.00 3.10 7.49
CA THR A 65 25.58 3.63 8.70
C THR A 65 24.74 3.24 9.93
N TYR A 66 25.37 3.27 11.11
CA TYR A 66 24.68 3.06 12.38
C TYR A 66 23.49 4.02 12.54
N GLN A 67 23.70 5.30 12.23
CA GLN A 67 22.64 6.29 12.33
C GLN A 67 21.46 5.95 11.39
N GLN A 68 21.76 5.46 10.19
CA GLN A 68 20.73 5.07 9.24
C GLN A 68 19.93 3.88 9.74
N ALA A 69 20.59 2.85 10.28
CA ALA A 69 19.93 1.69 10.87
C ALA A 69 19.03 2.11 12.04
N HIS A 70 19.53 3.00 12.89
CA HIS A 70 18.75 3.56 14.00
C HIS A 70 17.49 4.30 13.52
N LYS A 71 17.62 5.10 12.47
CA LYS A 71 16.49 5.83 11.88
C LYS A 71 15.47 4.88 11.24
N TYR A 72 15.90 3.79 10.64
CA TYR A 72 15.01 2.76 10.11
C TYR A 72 14.17 2.12 11.22
N GLU A 73 14.81 1.73 12.32
CA GLU A 73 14.11 1.08 13.45
C GLU A 73 13.14 2.02 14.14
N ARG A 74 13.40 3.33 14.09
CA ARG A 74 12.52 4.37 14.66
C ARG A 74 11.41 4.82 13.72
N GLY A 75 11.45 4.41 12.45
CA GLY A 75 10.51 4.87 11.43
C GLY A 75 10.71 6.33 11.02
N ILE A 76 11.85 6.93 11.38
CA ILE A 76 12.19 8.31 10.99
C ILE A 76 12.48 8.38 9.50
N ASN A 77 13.21 7.39 8.98
CA ASN A 77 13.47 7.24 7.57
C ASN A 77 12.75 6.00 7.04
N ARG A 78 12.14 6.14 5.87
CA ARG A 78 11.49 5.05 5.16
C ARG A 78 12.53 4.09 4.63
N VAL A 79 12.29 2.80 4.82
CA VAL A 79 13.09 1.73 4.20
C VAL A 79 12.58 1.50 2.79
N SER A 80 13.44 1.62 1.80
CA SER A 80 13.06 1.30 0.41
C SER A 80 12.73 -0.19 0.27
N ALA A 81 11.94 -0.53 -0.75
CA ALA A 81 11.57 -1.93 -1.00
C ALA A 81 12.79 -2.83 -1.18
N GLY A 82 13.79 -2.38 -1.93
CA GLY A 82 15.04 -3.12 -2.12
C GLY A 82 15.82 -3.32 -0.83
N ARG A 83 15.91 -2.27 -0.03
CA ARG A 83 16.60 -2.35 1.27
C ARG A 83 15.85 -3.27 2.24
N LEU A 84 14.52 -3.21 2.23
CA LEU A 84 13.70 -4.08 3.07
C LEU A 84 13.88 -5.55 2.72
N PHE A 85 14.00 -5.85 1.43
CA PHE A 85 14.30 -7.21 0.97
C PHE A 85 15.67 -7.70 1.50
N GLU A 86 16.71 -6.87 1.45
CA GLU A 86 18.02 -7.18 2.01
C GLU A 86 17.97 -7.41 3.52
N VAL A 87 17.24 -6.56 4.24
CA VAL A 87 17.04 -6.69 5.69
C VAL A 87 16.35 -8.02 6.01
N ALA A 88 15.33 -8.40 5.24
CA ALA A 88 14.62 -9.66 5.42
C ALA A 88 15.57 -10.86 5.24
N GLN A 89 16.43 -10.83 4.23
CA GLN A 89 17.42 -11.89 4.00
C GLN A 89 18.41 -12.01 5.14
N VAL A 90 18.94 -10.90 5.62
CA VAL A 90 19.91 -10.86 6.73
C VAL A 90 19.28 -11.38 8.03
N LEU A 91 18.03 -10.99 8.30
CA LEU A 91 17.33 -11.39 9.51
C LEU A 91 16.65 -12.77 9.41
N GLY A 92 16.71 -13.41 8.23
CA GLY A 92 16.17 -14.75 8.02
C GLY A 92 14.65 -14.84 8.15
N VAL A 93 13.94 -13.84 7.66
CA VAL A 93 12.47 -13.78 7.67
C VAL A 93 11.96 -13.43 6.28
N PRO A 94 10.71 -13.82 5.94
CA PRO A 94 10.07 -13.31 4.73
C PRO A 94 9.75 -11.82 4.89
N VAL A 95 9.69 -11.09 3.78
CA VAL A 95 9.37 -9.64 3.80
C VAL A 95 8.03 -9.38 4.49
N SER A 96 7.06 -10.27 4.35
CA SER A 96 5.75 -10.19 5.01
C SER A 96 5.83 -10.10 6.54
N TYR A 97 6.90 -10.61 7.14
CA TYR A 97 7.12 -10.53 8.59
C TYR A 97 7.06 -9.09 9.11
N PHE A 98 7.59 -8.13 8.36
CA PHE A 98 7.64 -6.73 8.77
C PHE A 98 6.27 -6.05 8.74
N PHE A 99 5.32 -6.63 8.04
CA PHE A 99 3.96 -6.12 7.92
C PHE A 99 2.95 -6.86 8.80
N ASP A 100 3.36 -7.94 9.46
CA ASP A 100 2.49 -8.68 10.37
C ASP A 100 2.07 -7.78 11.53
N GLY A 101 0.79 -7.82 11.86
CA GLY A 101 0.21 -6.98 12.92
C GLY A 101 -0.24 -5.61 12.45
N LEU A 102 0.04 -5.22 11.20
CA LEU A 102 -0.60 -4.05 10.61
C LEU A 102 -2.07 -4.37 10.38
N GLU A 103 -2.94 -3.50 10.86
CA GLU A 103 -4.35 -3.54 10.49
C GLU A 103 -4.44 -3.22 9.00
N GLN A 104 -4.63 -4.24 8.19
CA GLN A 104 -5.12 -4.04 6.85
C GLN A 104 -6.47 -3.36 7.01
N GLY A 105 -6.57 -2.13 6.48
CA GLY A 105 -7.78 -1.35 6.63
C GLY A 105 -9.01 -2.22 6.37
N SER A 106 -9.63 -2.65 7.45
CA SER A 106 -10.75 -3.58 7.47
C SER A 106 -11.99 -3.02 6.78
N GLU A 107 -11.94 -1.77 6.40
CA GLU A 107 -13.04 -1.07 5.74
C GLU A 107 -13.11 -1.32 4.23
N ARG A 108 -12.10 -1.95 3.64
CA ARG A 108 -12.15 -2.42 2.26
C ARG A 108 -12.08 -3.94 2.23
N GLY A 109 -13.08 -4.55 2.85
CA GLY A 109 -13.37 -5.93 2.54
C GLY A 109 -13.57 -6.09 1.03
N ILE A 110 -13.05 -7.17 0.48
CA ILE A 110 -13.30 -7.54 -0.91
C ILE A 110 -14.81 -7.56 -1.12
N SER A 111 -15.32 -6.78 -2.07
CA SER A 111 -16.76 -6.79 -2.39
C SER A 111 -17.18 -8.18 -2.88
N PRO A 112 -18.46 -8.57 -2.76
CA PRO A 112 -18.94 -9.82 -3.32
C PRO A 112 -18.62 -9.99 -4.79
N ARG A 113 -18.67 -8.90 -5.55
CA ARG A 113 -18.32 -8.89 -6.98
C ARG A 113 -16.84 -9.17 -7.21
N GLU A 114 -15.95 -8.54 -6.44
CA GLU A 114 -14.51 -8.80 -6.52
C GLU A 114 -14.18 -10.23 -6.13
N ARG A 115 -14.86 -10.76 -5.12
CA ARG A 115 -14.69 -12.16 -4.70
C ARG A 115 -15.07 -13.13 -5.83
N MET A 116 -16.18 -12.87 -6.51
CA MET A 116 -16.60 -13.65 -7.67
C MET A 116 -15.58 -13.58 -8.81
N CYS A 117 -15.02 -12.41 -9.07
CA CYS A 117 -13.97 -12.24 -10.07
C CYS A 117 -12.72 -13.07 -9.74
N LEU A 118 -12.28 -13.06 -8.50
CA LEU A 118 -11.13 -13.84 -8.06
C LEU A 118 -11.38 -15.34 -8.13
N GLU A 119 -12.58 -15.78 -7.74
CA GLU A 119 -12.99 -17.17 -7.82
C GLU A 119 -13.05 -17.64 -9.28
N LEU A 120 -13.64 -16.83 -10.15
CA LEU A 120 -13.72 -17.13 -11.58
C LEU A 120 -12.33 -17.23 -12.20
N ALA A 121 -11.42 -16.31 -11.87
CA ALA A 121 -10.04 -16.33 -12.35
C ALA A 121 -9.31 -17.59 -11.89
N ARG A 122 -9.49 -17.98 -10.63
CA ARG A 122 -8.89 -19.21 -10.07
C ARG A 122 -9.41 -20.44 -10.77
N ASN A 123 -10.72 -20.53 -10.98
CA ASN A 123 -11.34 -21.66 -11.68
C ASN A 123 -10.90 -21.73 -13.15
N PHE A 124 -10.81 -20.57 -13.81
CA PHE A 124 -10.31 -20.48 -15.19
C PHE A 124 -8.89 -21.03 -15.31
N ALA A 125 -8.01 -20.68 -14.37
CA ALA A 125 -6.63 -21.17 -14.37
C ALA A 125 -6.53 -22.70 -14.21
N GLN A 126 -7.53 -23.34 -13.61
CA GLN A 126 -7.58 -24.78 -13.40
C GLN A 126 -8.18 -25.56 -14.57
N ILE A 127 -8.77 -24.89 -15.55
CA ILE A 127 -9.33 -25.56 -16.74
C ILE A 127 -8.16 -26.06 -17.62
N PRO A 128 -8.00 -27.37 -17.80
CA PRO A 128 -6.85 -27.88 -18.55
C PRO A 128 -7.00 -27.80 -20.08
N ASN A 129 -8.21 -27.68 -20.59
CA ASN A 129 -8.50 -27.68 -22.01
C ASN A 129 -8.62 -26.26 -22.55
N GLU A 130 -7.77 -25.90 -23.51
CA GLU A 130 -7.75 -24.57 -24.13
C GLU A 130 -9.08 -24.20 -24.79
N ARG A 131 -9.75 -25.16 -25.40
CA ARG A 131 -11.09 -24.94 -26.04
C ARG A 131 -12.12 -24.52 -25.01
N HIS A 132 -12.07 -25.10 -23.81
CA HIS A 132 -12.96 -24.73 -22.71
C HIS A 132 -12.63 -23.34 -22.18
N GLN A 133 -11.36 -23.02 -22.08
CA GLN A 133 -10.91 -21.67 -21.69
C GLN A 133 -11.41 -20.64 -22.68
N GLU A 134 -11.27 -20.91 -23.98
CA GLU A 134 -11.72 -20.03 -25.05
C GLU A 134 -13.25 -19.87 -25.04
N ALA A 135 -13.98 -20.96 -24.88
CA ALA A 135 -15.44 -20.94 -24.80
C ALA A 135 -15.92 -20.07 -23.61
N LEU A 136 -15.31 -20.23 -22.45
CA LEU A 136 -15.65 -19.42 -21.27
C LEU A 136 -15.32 -17.94 -21.49
N SER A 137 -14.19 -17.65 -22.10
CA SER A 137 -13.79 -16.28 -22.44
C SER A 137 -14.77 -15.62 -23.42
N GLN A 138 -15.20 -16.36 -24.45
CA GLN A 138 -16.19 -15.89 -25.41
C GLN A 138 -17.55 -15.63 -24.75
N LEU A 139 -17.99 -16.53 -23.88
CA LEU A 139 -19.24 -16.36 -23.15
C LEU A 139 -19.19 -15.10 -22.26
N ALA A 140 -18.09 -14.91 -21.52
CA ALA A 140 -17.91 -13.73 -20.69
C ALA A 140 -17.93 -12.44 -21.52
N ARG A 141 -17.30 -12.45 -22.69
CA ARG A 141 -17.29 -11.30 -23.62
C ARG A 141 -18.69 -11.00 -24.15
N ALA A 142 -19.45 -12.02 -24.53
CA ALA A 142 -20.82 -11.88 -25.02
C ALA A 142 -21.74 -11.28 -23.95
N LEU A 143 -21.62 -11.75 -22.71
CA LEU A 143 -22.42 -11.24 -21.59
C LEU A 143 -22.04 -9.81 -21.21
N ALA A 144 -20.77 -9.44 -21.35
CA ALA A 144 -20.29 -8.10 -21.06
C ALA A 144 -20.72 -7.06 -22.10
N SER A 145 -21.08 -7.51 -23.31
CA SER A 145 -21.50 -6.64 -24.43
C SER A 145 -22.98 -6.25 -24.36
N ASP A 146 -23.76 -6.88 -23.51
CA ASP A 146 -25.17 -6.51 -23.25
C ASP A 146 -25.20 -5.27 -22.31
#